data_dde56a5c1af89d7bf57e166515584140
#
_entry.id   dde56a5c1af89d7bf57e166515584140
#
_cell.length_a   1.000
_cell.length_b   1.000
_cell.length_c   1.000
_cell.angle_alpha   90.00
_cell.angle_beta   90.00
_cell.angle_gamma   90.00
#
_symmetry.space_group_name_H-M   'P 1'
#
loop_
_entity.id
_entity.type
_entity.pdbx_description
1 polymer ?
#
loop_
_entity_poly.entity_id
_entity_poly.type
_entity_poly.pdbx_seq_one_letter_code
_entity_poly.pdbx_strand_id
1 'polypeptide(L)'
;LNNKNIAKNLNFTTAQGKGVFYSFIYNDIFYKCFFVFEENKIQFCKQIKSSEYKKLISESGEFLTINKFKSFPINLGVFNNELELEYLKETKLTYNLNKPKTYVFNFGKIDGKSLNFLFENEDSRLIIKGEFNKVNFDFKNNVLNTKKISSSRYDKNLLTGCVNYFDTKFANVTINSNDMFCEDSVNIKNSLGSIKKIKVENSFFDALDLDFSKLDIDNIIVNGANNDCIDVSFGDYLIKKATLSNCGDKGISIGEKSKLNLEEGTIFFSNIGIASKDSAITKVQKLQIQQSNICLSAYKKKREFSGSKIFVENLDCKKYKIKTKVDKFSKIEIK
;
A
#
# COMPACT_ATOMS: atom_id res chain seq x y z
N LEU A 1 -3.33 -16.03 -29.20
CA LEU A 1 -2.37 -14.95 -29.44
C LEU A 1 -0.98 -15.51 -29.19
N ASN A 2 -0.16 -15.65 -30.24
CA ASN A 2 1.19 -16.19 -30.17
C ASN A 2 2.08 -15.30 -29.29
N ASN A 3 2.85 -15.92 -28.39
CA ASN A 3 3.70 -15.37 -27.32
C ASN A 3 4.81 -14.36 -27.72
N LYS A 4 4.78 -13.76 -28.89
CA LYS A 4 5.82 -12.85 -29.35
C LYS A 4 5.44 -11.36 -29.35
N ASN A 5 4.18 -11.02 -29.11
CA ASN A 5 3.72 -9.63 -29.24
C ASN A 5 3.14 -9.12 -27.90
N ILE A 6 4.04 -8.66 -27.05
CA ILE A 6 3.69 -8.07 -25.75
C ILE A 6 3.26 -6.62 -25.97
N ALA A 7 2.15 -6.21 -25.38
CA ALA A 7 1.78 -4.81 -25.35
C ALA A 7 2.84 -4.00 -24.62
N LYS A 8 3.39 -2.99 -25.28
CA LYS A 8 4.41 -2.09 -24.73
C LYS A 8 3.72 -0.83 -24.19
N ASN A 9 4.28 -0.25 -23.14
CA ASN A 9 3.89 1.05 -22.62
C ASN A 9 2.38 1.16 -22.29
N LEU A 10 1.91 0.34 -21.35
CA LEU A 10 0.56 0.42 -20.82
C LEU A 10 0.42 1.69 -19.95
N ASN A 11 -0.48 2.58 -20.33
CA ASN A 11 -0.75 3.82 -19.61
C ASN A 11 -2.22 3.92 -19.23
N PHE A 12 -2.50 4.23 -17.98
CA PHE A 12 -3.85 4.49 -17.50
C PHE A 12 -4.12 5.99 -17.50
N THR A 13 -5.18 6.42 -18.18
CA THR A 13 -5.41 7.85 -18.40
C THR A 13 -6.45 8.47 -17.49
N THR A 14 -7.48 7.75 -17.10
CA THR A 14 -8.52 8.26 -16.18
C THR A 14 -9.34 7.13 -15.59
N ALA A 15 -9.68 7.24 -14.30
CA ALA A 15 -10.77 6.47 -13.71
C ALA A 15 -12.04 7.33 -13.79
N GLN A 16 -13.09 6.81 -14.40
CA GLN A 16 -14.39 7.47 -14.45
C GLN A 16 -15.43 6.54 -13.84
N GLY A 17 -15.93 6.89 -12.65
CA GLY A 17 -17.02 6.16 -11.99
C GLY A 17 -16.79 4.66 -11.89
N LYS A 18 -17.38 3.90 -12.82
CA LYS A 18 -17.39 2.44 -12.81
C LYS A 18 -16.25 1.76 -13.58
N GLY A 19 -15.31 2.52 -14.14
CA GLY A 19 -14.27 1.95 -14.98
C GLY A 19 -13.05 2.83 -15.17
N VAL A 20 -12.10 2.35 -15.95
CA VAL A 20 -10.84 3.03 -16.26
C VAL A 20 -10.53 2.99 -17.75
N PHE A 21 -10.06 4.13 -18.27
CA PHE A 21 -9.44 4.17 -19.59
C PHE A 21 -7.95 3.82 -19.47
N TYR A 22 -7.50 2.98 -20.40
CA TYR A 22 -6.08 2.68 -20.54
C TYR A 22 -5.67 2.67 -22.00
N SER A 23 -4.42 2.96 -22.28
CA SER A 23 -3.85 2.97 -23.62
C SER A 23 -2.57 2.17 -23.66
N PHE A 24 -2.30 1.53 -24.78
CA PHE A 24 -1.10 0.70 -24.98
C PHE A 24 -0.72 0.63 -26.47
N ILE A 25 0.49 0.12 -26.72
CA ILE A 25 0.99 -0.17 -28.05
C ILE A 25 1.04 -1.68 -28.24
N TYR A 26 0.45 -2.16 -29.33
CA TYR A 26 0.52 -3.55 -29.71
C TYR A 26 0.79 -3.67 -31.22
N ASN A 27 1.85 -4.36 -31.63
CA ASN A 27 2.32 -4.43 -33.00
C ASN A 27 2.45 -3.04 -33.68
N ASP A 28 3.06 -2.10 -32.96
CA ASP A 28 3.24 -0.70 -33.38
C ASP A 28 1.93 0.07 -33.66
N ILE A 29 0.80 -0.49 -33.26
CA ILE A 29 -0.51 0.15 -33.33
C ILE A 29 -0.91 0.63 -31.94
N PHE A 30 -1.45 1.84 -31.87
CA PHE A 30 -1.87 2.48 -30.62
C PHE A 30 -3.34 2.16 -30.34
N TYR A 31 -3.65 1.76 -29.11
CA TYR A 31 -4.99 1.42 -28.66
C TYR A 31 -5.40 2.21 -27.44
N LYS A 32 -6.70 2.51 -27.35
CA LYS A 32 -7.37 3.01 -26.14
C LYS A 32 -8.54 2.11 -25.81
N CYS A 33 -8.59 1.63 -24.59
CA CYS A 33 -9.62 0.72 -24.12
C CYS A 33 -10.29 1.27 -22.86
N PHE A 34 -11.52 0.82 -22.61
CA PHE A 34 -12.25 1.10 -21.39
C PHE A 34 -12.58 -0.21 -20.68
N PHE A 35 -12.17 -0.33 -19.43
CA PHE A 35 -12.46 -1.47 -18.57
C PHE A 35 -13.48 -1.07 -17.51
N VAL A 36 -14.49 -1.90 -17.33
CA VAL A 36 -15.57 -1.72 -16.34
C VAL A 36 -15.32 -2.61 -15.13
N PHE A 37 -15.19 -2.01 -13.95
CA PHE A 37 -14.86 -2.74 -12.71
C PHE A 37 -15.95 -3.70 -12.27
N GLU A 38 -17.21 -3.26 -12.27
CA GLU A 38 -18.35 -4.06 -11.83
C GLU A 38 -18.57 -5.31 -12.67
N GLU A 39 -18.34 -5.20 -13.96
CA GLU A 39 -18.53 -6.29 -14.92
C GLU A 39 -17.27 -7.12 -15.15
N ASN A 40 -16.14 -6.65 -14.60
CA ASN A 40 -14.82 -7.28 -14.75
C ASN A 40 -14.45 -7.58 -16.20
N LYS A 41 -14.78 -6.69 -17.12
CA LYS A 41 -14.54 -6.87 -18.56
C LYS A 41 -14.15 -5.57 -19.27
N ILE A 42 -13.53 -5.75 -20.44
CA ILE A 42 -13.29 -4.67 -21.39
C ILE A 42 -14.60 -4.38 -22.12
N GLN A 43 -15.12 -3.16 -21.95
CA GLN A 43 -16.34 -2.73 -22.63
C GLN A 43 -16.06 -2.41 -24.10
N PHE A 44 -14.94 -1.75 -24.37
CA PHE A 44 -14.50 -1.50 -25.75
C PHE A 44 -12.99 -1.31 -25.83
N CYS A 45 -12.43 -1.55 -27.03
CA CYS A 45 -11.09 -1.15 -27.44
C CYS A 45 -11.17 -0.55 -28.84
N LYS A 46 -10.50 0.56 -29.06
CA LYS A 46 -10.37 1.15 -30.39
C LYS A 46 -8.91 1.50 -30.69
N GLN A 47 -8.56 1.42 -31.96
CA GLN A 47 -7.31 1.95 -32.45
C GLN A 47 -7.36 3.49 -32.42
N ILE A 48 -6.25 4.12 -32.04
CA ILE A 48 -6.09 5.57 -31.99
C ILE A 48 -4.86 6.01 -32.77
N LYS A 49 -4.79 7.30 -33.12
CA LYS A 49 -3.61 7.87 -33.78
C LYS A 49 -2.46 8.08 -32.79
N SER A 50 -1.22 8.04 -33.26
CA SER A 50 -0.03 8.33 -32.46
C SER A 50 -0.09 9.68 -31.75
N SER A 51 -0.68 10.71 -32.39
CA SER A 51 -0.88 12.02 -31.77
C SER A 51 -1.85 12.00 -30.59
N GLU A 52 -2.96 11.25 -30.71
CA GLU A 52 -3.92 11.06 -29.61
C GLU A 52 -3.28 10.27 -28.46
N TYR A 53 -2.49 9.24 -28.77
CA TYR A 53 -1.75 8.48 -27.77
C TYR A 53 -0.76 9.34 -27.00
N LYS A 54 0.04 10.17 -27.70
CA LYS A 54 0.98 11.11 -27.06
C LYS A 54 0.26 12.12 -26.17
N LYS A 55 -0.89 12.64 -26.63
CA LYS A 55 -1.72 13.54 -25.82
C LYS A 55 -2.23 12.86 -24.55
N LEU A 56 -2.74 11.64 -24.65
CA LEU A 56 -3.19 10.87 -23.48
C LEU A 56 -2.06 10.64 -22.45
N ILE A 57 -0.84 10.40 -22.91
CA ILE A 57 0.32 10.27 -22.03
C ILE A 57 0.67 11.61 -21.36
N SER A 58 0.63 12.72 -22.08
CA SER A 58 0.95 14.04 -21.52
C SER A 58 -0.12 14.56 -20.57
N GLU A 59 -1.38 14.15 -20.75
CA GLU A 59 -2.50 14.51 -19.89
C GLU A 59 -2.67 13.55 -18.70
N SER A 60 -2.02 12.39 -18.72
CA SER A 60 -1.99 11.45 -17.61
C SER A 60 -1.15 12.01 -16.46
N GLY A 61 -1.70 13.01 -15.78
CA GLY A 61 -1.16 13.42 -14.50
C GLY A 61 -1.22 12.26 -13.53
N GLU A 62 -0.13 12.03 -12.81
CA GLU A 62 0.10 11.03 -11.77
C GLU A 62 -0.69 9.72 -11.96
N PHE A 63 0.01 8.71 -12.42
CA PHE A 63 -0.47 7.34 -12.54
C PHE A 63 -1.36 6.95 -11.36
N LEU A 64 -2.62 6.62 -11.63
CA LEU A 64 -3.35 5.72 -10.77
C LEU A 64 -2.46 4.49 -10.61
N THR A 65 -1.85 4.36 -9.46
CA THR A 65 -0.87 3.31 -9.23
C THR A 65 -1.51 1.98 -9.57
N ILE A 66 -0.90 1.21 -10.46
CA ILE A 66 -1.37 -0.11 -10.91
C ILE A 66 -1.75 -1.01 -9.73
N ASN A 67 -1.18 -0.80 -8.55
CA ASN A 67 -1.57 -1.46 -7.30
C ASN A 67 -3.05 -1.28 -6.91
N LYS A 68 -3.69 -0.18 -7.28
CA LYS A 68 -5.14 0.01 -7.08
C LYS A 68 -5.99 -0.86 -8.02
N PHE A 69 -5.40 -1.43 -9.04
CA PHE A 69 -6.03 -2.26 -10.07
C PHE A 69 -5.58 -3.72 -10.04
N LYS A 70 -5.01 -4.19 -8.94
CA LYS A 70 -4.63 -5.60 -8.82
C LYS A 70 -5.80 -6.58 -8.69
N SER A 71 -7.01 -6.10 -8.47
CA SER A 71 -8.22 -6.87 -8.76
C SER A 71 -8.54 -6.94 -10.26
N PHE A 72 -7.77 -6.24 -11.10
CA PHE A 72 -7.81 -6.48 -12.54
C PHE A 72 -7.51 -7.96 -12.77
N PRO A 73 -8.40 -8.69 -13.43
CA PRO A 73 -8.07 -10.04 -13.82
C PRO A 73 -6.83 -9.95 -14.69
N ILE A 74 -5.81 -10.62 -14.26
CA ILE A 74 -4.59 -10.88 -15.04
C ILE A 74 -4.92 -11.52 -16.41
N ASN A 75 -6.17 -11.94 -16.61
CA ASN A 75 -6.77 -12.46 -17.83
C ASN A 75 -7.05 -11.44 -18.94
N LEU A 76 -6.54 -10.22 -18.87
CA LEU A 76 -6.63 -9.31 -20.01
C LEU A 76 -5.85 -9.76 -21.26
N GLY A 77 -5.26 -10.95 -21.23
CA GLY A 77 -4.51 -11.49 -22.39
C GLY A 77 -3.28 -10.66 -22.81
N VAL A 78 -3.10 -9.52 -22.15
CA VAL A 78 -2.07 -8.52 -22.43
C VAL A 78 -0.84 -8.75 -21.58
N PHE A 79 -0.98 -9.47 -20.48
CA PHE A 79 0.11 -9.79 -19.55
C PHE A 79 0.41 -11.30 -19.58
N ASN A 80 0.66 -11.86 -20.76
CA ASN A 80 1.30 -13.18 -20.87
C ASN A 80 2.83 -13.09 -20.76
N ASN A 81 3.37 -12.17 -19.99
CA ASN A 81 4.55 -12.54 -19.24
C ASN A 81 4.03 -13.47 -18.16
N GLU A 82 4.39 -14.73 -18.21
CA GLU A 82 4.25 -15.63 -17.08
C GLU A 82 4.82 -14.86 -15.89
N LEU A 83 3.93 -14.45 -14.99
CA LEU A 83 4.37 -13.91 -13.71
C LEU A 83 5.25 -15.01 -13.17
N GLU A 84 6.55 -14.77 -13.00
CA GLU A 84 7.46 -15.75 -12.41
C GLU A 84 7.09 -15.94 -10.94
N LEU A 85 5.94 -16.58 -10.73
CA LEU A 85 5.40 -16.89 -9.42
C LEU A 85 5.91 -18.27 -9.02
N GLU A 86 6.53 -18.34 -7.86
CA GLU A 86 6.90 -19.61 -7.22
C GLU A 86 5.91 -19.92 -6.10
N TYR A 87 4.98 -20.84 -6.33
CA TYR A 87 4.05 -21.30 -5.29
C TYR A 87 4.79 -22.19 -4.29
N LEU A 88 4.70 -21.81 -3.02
CA LEU A 88 5.24 -22.61 -1.92
C LEU A 88 4.36 -23.85 -1.75
N LYS A 89 4.95 -25.03 -1.91
CA LYS A 89 4.23 -26.30 -2.01
C LYS A 89 3.93 -27.00 -0.69
N GLU A 90 4.67 -26.63 0.35
CA GLU A 90 4.59 -27.28 1.66
C GLU A 90 4.47 -26.25 2.77
N THR A 91 3.71 -26.58 3.82
CA THR A 91 3.67 -25.75 5.04
C THR A 91 4.91 -26.04 5.90
N LYS A 92 5.89 -25.15 5.85
CA LYS A 92 7.08 -25.15 6.69
C LYS A 92 6.95 -24.08 7.77
N LEU A 93 7.76 -24.17 8.80
CA LEU A 93 7.87 -23.09 9.80
C LEU A 93 8.83 -21.98 9.35
N THR A 94 9.75 -22.29 8.44
CA THR A 94 10.72 -21.32 7.91
C THR A 94 10.84 -21.48 6.38
N TYR A 95 10.84 -20.34 5.70
CA TYR A 95 10.97 -20.23 4.23
C TYR A 95 12.13 -19.31 3.89
N ASN A 96 13.05 -19.79 3.05
CA ASN A 96 14.14 -18.99 2.52
C ASN A 96 13.77 -18.51 1.11
N LEU A 97 13.66 -17.20 0.93
CA LEU A 97 13.32 -16.54 -0.33
C LEU A 97 14.62 -16.08 -0.99
N ASN A 98 15.31 -17.02 -1.65
CA ASN A 98 16.69 -16.85 -2.12
C ASN A 98 16.83 -16.55 -3.62
N LYS A 99 15.73 -16.47 -4.37
CA LYS A 99 15.74 -16.19 -5.81
C LYS A 99 15.04 -14.86 -6.11
N PRO A 100 15.39 -14.18 -7.21
CA PRO A 100 14.75 -12.93 -7.66
C PRO A 100 13.35 -13.20 -8.23
N LYS A 101 12.44 -13.70 -7.39
CA LYS A 101 11.10 -14.14 -7.75
C LYS A 101 10.04 -13.64 -6.77
N THR A 102 8.80 -13.65 -7.22
CA THR A 102 7.63 -13.50 -6.35
C THR A 102 7.16 -14.86 -5.86
N TYR A 103 7.30 -15.10 -4.58
CA TYR A 103 6.80 -16.29 -3.90
C TYR A 103 5.34 -16.13 -3.52
N VAL A 104 4.55 -17.20 -3.61
CA VAL A 104 3.13 -17.20 -3.23
C VAL A 104 2.89 -18.19 -2.11
N PHE A 105 2.48 -17.67 -0.95
CA PHE A 105 2.04 -18.45 0.18
C PHE A 105 0.50 -18.46 0.21
N ASN A 106 -0.09 -19.59 -0.18
CA ASN A 106 -1.53 -19.77 -0.23
C ASN A 106 -1.91 -21.21 0.17
N PHE A 107 -2.17 -21.42 1.46
CA PHE A 107 -2.50 -22.73 2.02
C PHE A 107 -3.92 -22.78 2.63
N GLY A 108 -4.79 -21.89 2.20
CA GLY A 108 -6.16 -21.83 2.72
C GLY A 108 -6.20 -21.31 4.16
N LYS A 109 -6.50 -22.19 5.13
CA LYS A 109 -6.63 -21.80 6.54
C LYS A 109 -5.46 -22.32 7.37
N ILE A 110 -4.85 -21.41 8.16
CA ILE A 110 -3.78 -21.75 9.10
C ILE A 110 -4.13 -21.22 10.50
N ASP A 111 -3.90 -22.03 11.52
CA ASP A 111 -4.20 -21.73 12.92
C ASP A 111 -3.01 -22.02 13.82
N GLY A 112 -2.74 -21.11 14.77
CA GLY A 112 -1.82 -21.30 15.89
C GLY A 112 -0.37 -21.56 15.53
N LYS A 113 0.13 -21.06 14.39
CA LYS A 113 1.49 -21.29 13.92
C LYS A 113 2.35 -20.04 13.96
N SER A 114 3.67 -20.24 14.09
CA SER A 114 4.67 -19.20 13.83
C SER A 114 5.38 -19.53 12.52
N LEU A 115 5.39 -18.56 11.60
CA LEU A 115 5.91 -18.71 10.25
C LEU A 115 7.01 -17.67 10.03
N ASN A 116 8.20 -18.12 9.65
CA ASN A 116 9.37 -17.28 9.42
C ASN A 116 9.67 -17.20 7.92
N PHE A 117 9.93 -16.02 7.40
CA PHE A 117 10.33 -15.78 6.02
C PHE A 117 11.63 -14.98 6.00
N LEU A 118 12.66 -15.59 5.44
CA LEU A 118 13.99 -15.00 5.30
C LEU A 118 14.18 -14.53 3.86
N PHE A 119 14.27 -13.23 3.65
CA PHE A 119 14.56 -12.65 2.34
C PHE A 119 16.08 -12.64 2.13
N GLU A 120 16.55 -13.50 1.24
CA GLU A 120 17.97 -13.68 0.93
C GLU A 120 18.34 -13.09 -0.44
N ASN A 121 17.39 -12.51 -1.15
CA ASN A 121 17.57 -11.83 -2.42
C ASN A 121 16.76 -10.53 -2.48
N GLU A 122 17.38 -9.43 -2.91
CA GLU A 122 16.76 -8.11 -2.94
C GLU A 122 15.55 -7.98 -3.90
N ASP A 123 15.48 -8.85 -4.92
CA ASP A 123 14.37 -8.89 -5.85
C ASP A 123 13.26 -9.89 -5.43
N SER A 124 13.40 -10.54 -4.28
CA SER A 124 12.36 -11.42 -3.76
C SER A 124 11.16 -10.62 -3.29
N ARG A 125 9.98 -11.11 -3.58
CA ARG A 125 8.69 -10.61 -3.06
C ARG A 125 7.87 -11.78 -2.56
N LEU A 126 7.00 -11.50 -1.60
CA LEU A 126 6.10 -12.50 -1.04
C LEU A 126 4.64 -12.04 -1.16
N ILE A 127 3.81 -12.88 -1.73
CA ILE A 127 2.35 -12.75 -1.70
C ILE A 127 1.80 -13.75 -0.70
N ILE A 128 0.96 -13.31 0.21
CA ILE A 128 0.28 -14.13 1.21
C ILE A 128 -1.23 -14.03 0.99
N LYS A 129 -1.88 -15.19 0.86
CA LYS A 129 -3.34 -15.32 0.76
C LYS A 129 -3.84 -16.39 1.69
N GLY A 130 -5.07 -16.22 2.19
CA GLY A 130 -5.71 -17.22 3.03
C GLY A 130 -6.38 -16.67 4.28
N GLU A 131 -6.73 -17.57 5.18
CA GLU A 131 -7.36 -17.27 6.47
C GLU A 131 -6.38 -17.64 7.60
N PHE A 132 -6.04 -16.70 8.44
CA PHE A 132 -5.05 -16.88 9.50
C PHE A 132 -5.65 -16.59 10.86
N ASN A 133 -5.59 -17.57 11.75
CA ASN A 133 -6.05 -17.45 13.13
C ASN A 133 -4.88 -17.66 14.10
N LYS A 134 -4.60 -16.70 14.97
CA LYS A 134 -3.50 -16.75 15.97
C LYS A 134 -2.15 -17.12 15.35
N VAL A 135 -1.87 -16.63 14.15
CA VAL A 135 -0.61 -16.88 13.44
C VAL A 135 0.36 -15.74 13.74
N ASN A 136 1.63 -16.10 13.97
CA ASN A 136 2.72 -15.14 14.05
C ASN A 136 3.53 -15.21 12.75
N PHE A 137 3.65 -14.10 12.06
CA PHE A 137 4.49 -13.93 10.88
C PHE A 137 5.75 -13.14 11.27
N ASP A 138 6.92 -13.68 10.95
CA ASP A 138 8.20 -13.02 11.11
C ASP A 138 8.91 -12.92 9.76
N PHE A 139 9.15 -11.70 9.32
CA PHE A 139 9.83 -11.38 8.08
C PHE A 139 11.16 -10.70 8.39
N LYS A 140 12.24 -11.24 7.84
CA LYS A 140 13.59 -10.70 8.03
C LYS A 140 14.32 -10.58 6.73
N ASN A 141 14.97 -9.44 6.54
CA ASN A 141 15.97 -9.31 5.50
C ASN A 141 17.27 -9.98 5.96
N ASN A 142 17.77 -10.85 5.12
CA ASN A 142 19.05 -11.55 5.31
C ASN A 142 20.00 -11.35 4.10
N VAL A 143 19.74 -10.32 3.30
CA VAL A 143 20.57 -9.99 2.14
C VAL A 143 21.88 -9.37 2.61
N LEU A 144 22.98 -10.10 2.40
CA LEU A 144 24.33 -9.66 2.69
C LEU A 144 24.80 -8.70 1.58
N ASN A 145 24.86 -7.41 1.83
CA ASN A 145 25.26 -6.35 0.89
C ASN A 145 24.15 -5.82 -0.04
N THR A 146 23.29 -5.01 0.47
CA THR A 146 22.40 -4.16 -0.33
C THR A 146 23.19 -3.04 -1.03
N LYS A 147 23.86 -3.37 -2.14
CA LYS A 147 24.62 -2.38 -2.94
C LYS A 147 23.76 -1.54 -3.87
N LYS A 148 22.52 -1.88 -4.07
CA LYS A 148 21.64 -1.17 -5.01
C LYS A 148 20.22 -1.17 -4.50
N ILE A 149 19.88 -0.10 -3.85
CA ILE A 149 18.50 0.23 -3.59
C ILE A 149 17.85 0.46 -4.95
N SER A 150 16.94 -0.42 -5.33
CA SER A 150 16.15 -0.24 -6.54
C SER A 150 15.42 1.10 -6.43
N SER A 151 15.71 2.01 -7.34
CA SER A 151 14.97 3.27 -7.46
C SER A 151 13.56 3.06 -8.01
N SER A 152 13.16 1.83 -8.29
CA SER A 152 11.86 1.48 -8.81
C SER A 152 10.88 1.24 -7.68
N ARG A 153 9.82 2.05 -7.65
CA ARG A 153 8.69 1.87 -6.73
C ARG A 153 8.04 0.49 -6.84
N TYR A 154 8.08 -0.12 -8.00
CA TYR A 154 7.44 -1.40 -8.31
C TYR A 154 8.45 -2.43 -8.76
N ASP A 155 8.24 -3.67 -8.38
CA ASP A 155 8.92 -4.80 -8.99
C ASP A 155 8.33 -5.12 -10.39
N LYS A 156 8.89 -6.13 -11.05
CA LYS A 156 8.41 -6.59 -12.37
C LYS A 156 6.96 -7.09 -12.36
N ASN A 157 6.42 -7.48 -11.20
CA ASN A 157 5.06 -7.93 -10.99
C ASN A 157 4.16 -6.82 -10.44
N LEU A 158 4.64 -5.56 -10.45
CA LEU A 158 3.94 -4.38 -9.98
C LEU A 158 3.61 -4.42 -8.48
N LEU A 159 4.43 -5.12 -7.69
CA LEU A 159 4.33 -5.14 -6.24
C LEU A 159 5.15 -4.00 -5.64
N THR A 160 4.58 -3.28 -4.68
CA THR A 160 5.28 -2.28 -3.87
C THR A 160 5.88 -2.91 -2.61
N GLY A 161 5.15 -3.83 -1.99
CA GLY A 161 5.57 -4.48 -0.76
C GLY A 161 6.60 -5.57 -0.93
N CYS A 162 7.54 -5.67 0.00
CA CYS A 162 8.29 -6.91 0.17
C CYS A 162 7.35 -8.04 0.54
N VAL A 163 6.45 -7.79 1.50
CA VAL A 163 5.37 -8.68 1.91
C VAL A 163 4.03 -8.08 1.49
N ASN A 164 3.25 -8.83 0.75
CA ASN A 164 1.96 -8.39 0.22
C ASN A 164 0.87 -9.36 0.63
N TYR A 165 -0.01 -8.94 1.53
CA TYR A 165 -1.23 -9.67 1.84
C TYR A 165 -2.34 -9.26 0.89
N PHE A 166 -2.94 -10.23 0.21
CA PHE A 166 -4.06 -10.00 -0.70
C PHE A 166 -5.24 -10.91 -0.33
N ASP A 167 -6.44 -10.32 -0.28
CA ASP A 167 -7.67 -11.08 -0.05
C ASP A 167 -7.58 -11.96 1.21
N THR A 168 -6.95 -11.44 2.25
CA THR A 168 -6.61 -12.20 3.46
C THR A 168 -7.62 -11.94 4.58
N LYS A 169 -7.95 -12.99 5.33
CA LYS A 169 -8.73 -12.89 6.55
C LYS A 169 -7.84 -13.10 7.77
N PHE A 170 -7.83 -12.13 8.66
CA PHE A 170 -7.06 -12.17 9.90
C PHE A 170 -7.94 -12.39 11.12
N ALA A 171 -7.49 -13.24 12.03
CA ALA A 171 -8.06 -13.42 13.36
C ALA A 171 -6.92 -13.46 14.38
N ASN A 172 -6.70 -12.37 15.10
CA ASN A 172 -5.71 -12.26 16.18
C ASN A 172 -4.26 -12.61 15.73
N VAL A 173 -3.84 -12.07 14.60
CA VAL A 173 -2.54 -12.32 13.96
C VAL A 173 -1.48 -11.35 14.48
N THR A 174 -0.22 -11.79 14.54
CA THR A 174 0.94 -10.93 14.76
C THR A 174 1.82 -10.89 13.50
N ILE A 175 2.27 -9.69 13.11
CA ILE A 175 3.14 -9.45 11.97
C ILE A 175 4.38 -8.69 12.45
N ASN A 176 5.56 -9.26 12.25
CA ASN A 176 6.84 -8.60 12.50
C ASN A 176 7.62 -8.51 11.19
N SER A 177 8.16 -7.34 10.89
CA SER A 177 8.94 -7.10 9.67
C SER A 177 10.17 -6.27 10.00
N ASN A 178 11.36 -6.74 9.62
CA ASN A 178 12.62 -6.11 9.97
C ASN A 178 13.51 -5.92 8.74
N ASP A 179 14.07 -4.70 8.60
CA ASP A 179 15.10 -4.34 7.60
C ASP A 179 14.68 -4.55 6.15
N MET A 180 13.40 -4.33 5.82
CA MET A 180 12.90 -4.52 4.47
C MET A 180 13.32 -3.39 3.52
N PHE A 181 13.59 -3.75 2.27
CA PHE A 181 14.23 -2.92 1.24
C PHE A 181 13.30 -2.52 0.08
N CYS A 182 12.01 -2.80 0.18
CA CYS A 182 11.02 -2.45 -0.84
C CYS A 182 10.39 -1.07 -0.59
N GLU A 183 9.57 -0.59 -1.51
CA GLU A 183 8.75 0.62 -1.33
C GLU A 183 7.92 0.53 -0.04
N ASP A 184 7.22 -0.60 0.17
CA ASP A 184 6.56 -0.89 1.43
C ASP A 184 7.21 -2.12 2.07
N SER A 185 7.47 -2.08 3.37
CA SER A 185 7.88 -3.29 4.08
C SER A 185 6.76 -4.32 4.08
N VAL A 186 5.55 -3.87 4.43
CA VAL A 186 4.31 -4.67 4.46
C VAL A 186 3.19 -3.91 3.77
N ASN A 187 2.59 -4.52 2.76
CA ASN A 187 1.37 -4.02 2.13
C ASN A 187 0.21 -4.99 2.40
N ILE A 188 -0.92 -4.49 2.91
CA ILE A 188 -2.14 -5.27 3.16
C ILE A 188 -3.28 -4.71 2.31
N LYS A 189 -3.78 -5.52 1.38
CA LYS A 189 -4.77 -5.09 0.41
C LYS A 189 -5.98 -5.99 0.38
N ASN A 190 -7.18 -5.38 0.27
CA ASN A 190 -8.47 -6.06 0.15
C ASN A 190 -8.66 -7.16 1.22
N SER A 191 -8.29 -6.86 2.45
CA SER A 191 -8.22 -7.81 3.55
C SER A 191 -9.13 -7.38 4.70
N LEU A 192 -9.49 -8.32 5.57
CA LEU A 192 -10.42 -8.04 6.66
C LEU A 192 -10.07 -8.82 7.93
N GLY A 193 -10.55 -8.31 9.07
CA GLY A 193 -10.46 -9.00 10.35
C GLY A 193 -9.60 -8.30 11.39
N SER A 194 -9.09 -9.06 12.35
CA SER A 194 -8.38 -8.53 13.52
C SER A 194 -6.90 -8.90 13.52
N ILE A 195 -6.06 -7.90 13.77
CA ILE A 195 -4.61 -8.06 13.92
C ILE A 195 -4.21 -7.63 15.33
N LYS A 196 -3.61 -8.54 16.08
CA LYS A 196 -3.15 -8.29 17.44
C LYS A 196 -1.98 -7.30 17.48
N LYS A 197 -1.04 -7.46 16.56
CA LYS A 197 0.15 -6.61 16.53
C LYS A 197 0.77 -6.57 15.15
N ILE A 198 1.17 -5.37 14.74
CA ILE A 198 2.10 -5.16 13.62
C ILE A 198 3.32 -4.45 14.18
N LYS A 199 4.51 -5.01 13.97
CA LYS A 199 5.78 -4.39 14.30
C LYS A 199 6.64 -4.30 13.05
N VAL A 200 7.11 -3.09 12.72
CA VAL A 200 8.01 -2.87 11.60
C VAL A 200 9.23 -2.08 12.08
N GLU A 201 10.40 -2.57 11.75
CA GLU A 201 11.68 -1.93 12.06
C GLU A 201 12.49 -1.73 10.78
N ASN A 202 13.05 -0.53 10.61
CA ASN A 202 13.98 -0.15 9.53
C ASN A 202 13.43 -0.42 8.12
N SER A 203 12.36 0.29 7.76
CA SER A 203 11.84 0.26 6.38
C SER A 203 12.66 1.14 5.46
N PHE A 204 12.91 0.63 4.27
CA PHE A 204 13.61 1.39 3.25
C PHE A 204 12.80 2.62 2.77
N PHE A 205 11.47 2.51 2.67
CA PHE A 205 10.60 3.62 2.31
C PHE A 205 9.38 3.63 3.24
N ASP A 206 8.17 3.18 2.83
CA ASP A 206 7.02 3.08 3.72
C ASP A 206 7.08 1.82 4.60
N ALA A 207 6.70 1.94 5.87
CA ALA A 207 6.72 0.78 6.75
C ALA A 207 5.49 -0.11 6.57
N LEU A 208 4.30 0.49 6.54
CA LEU A 208 3.04 -0.21 6.45
C LEU A 208 2.08 0.52 5.52
N ASP A 209 1.64 -0.15 4.46
CA ASP A 209 0.60 0.33 3.56
C ASP A 209 -0.67 -0.53 3.67
N LEU A 210 -1.82 0.10 3.92
CA LEU A 210 -3.11 -0.52 4.11
C LEU A 210 -4.09 0.00 3.06
N ASP A 211 -4.49 -0.87 2.14
CA ASP A 211 -5.34 -0.52 1.02
C ASP A 211 -6.66 -1.31 1.02
N PHE A 212 -7.78 -0.64 0.77
CA PHE A 212 -9.10 -1.28 0.50
C PHE A 212 -9.50 -2.33 1.53
N SER A 213 -9.12 -2.15 2.79
CA SER A 213 -9.25 -3.18 3.83
C SER A 213 -10.19 -2.72 4.95
N LYS A 214 -10.69 -3.68 5.72
CA LYS A 214 -11.42 -3.43 6.96
C LYS A 214 -10.73 -4.17 8.09
N LEU A 215 -9.95 -3.44 8.87
CA LEU A 215 -9.07 -4.02 9.88
C LEU A 215 -9.24 -3.39 11.24
N ASP A 216 -9.32 -4.26 12.25
CA ASP A 216 -9.23 -3.90 13.66
C ASP A 216 -7.83 -4.29 14.16
N ILE A 217 -7.00 -3.32 14.52
CA ILE A 217 -5.59 -3.54 14.88
C ILE A 217 -5.37 -3.09 16.33
N ASP A 218 -4.97 -4.02 17.19
CA ASP A 218 -4.76 -3.67 18.59
C ASP A 218 -3.51 -2.82 18.80
N ASN A 219 -2.41 -3.14 18.12
CA ASN A 219 -1.15 -2.42 18.33
C ASN A 219 -0.30 -2.35 17.06
N ILE A 220 0.13 -1.15 16.69
CA ILE A 220 1.11 -0.91 15.64
C ILE A 220 2.35 -0.25 16.26
N ILE A 221 3.52 -0.81 15.98
CA ILE A 221 4.80 -0.26 16.38
C ILE A 221 5.67 -0.14 15.14
N VAL A 222 6.09 1.10 14.81
CA VAL A 222 7.05 1.35 13.73
C VAL A 222 8.25 2.09 14.30
N ASN A 223 9.43 1.62 14.00
CA ASN A 223 10.67 2.32 14.29
C ASN A 223 11.56 2.39 13.05
N GLY A 224 11.58 3.54 12.42
CA GLY A 224 12.36 3.79 11.21
C GLY A 224 11.62 3.43 9.92
N ALA A 225 11.16 4.48 9.24
CA ALA A 225 10.68 4.46 7.87
C ALA A 225 11.26 5.69 7.16
N ASN A 226 11.86 5.53 6.00
CA ASN A 226 12.44 6.70 5.31
C ASN A 226 11.37 7.58 4.65
N ASN A 227 10.10 7.13 4.58
CA ASN A 227 8.95 7.90 4.16
C ASN A 227 7.83 7.81 5.22
N ASP A 228 6.69 7.21 4.95
CA ASP A 228 5.56 7.16 5.86
C ASP A 228 5.65 5.94 6.80
N CYS A 229 5.40 6.11 8.10
CA CYS A 229 5.32 4.98 9.01
C CYS A 229 4.06 4.14 8.74
N ILE A 230 2.92 4.79 8.48
CA ILE A 230 1.68 4.14 8.07
C ILE A 230 1.06 4.97 6.94
N ASP A 231 0.77 4.36 5.79
CA ASP A 231 -0.10 4.92 4.75
C ASP A 231 -1.38 4.09 4.65
N VAL A 232 -2.54 4.74 4.60
CA VAL A 232 -3.83 4.08 4.45
C VAL A 232 -4.62 4.70 3.31
N SER A 233 -5.18 3.85 2.46
CA SER A 233 -6.00 4.25 1.33
C SER A 233 -7.25 3.39 1.22
N PHE A 234 -8.42 4.01 1.01
CA PHE A 234 -9.71 3.33 0.84
C PHE A 234 -9.94 2.20 1.86
N GLY A 235 -10.75 2.40 2.84
CA GLY A 235 -11.07 1.36 3.80
C GLY A 235 -11.52 1.92 5.13
N ASP A 236 -11.82 1.00 6.07
CA ASP A 236 -12.19 1.31 7.45
C ASP A 236 -11.17 0.67 8.40
N TYR A 237 -10.50 1.49 9.17
CA TYR A 237 -9.44 1.04 10.05
C TYR A 237 -9.72 1.50 11.49
N LEU A 238 -9.75 0.55 12.41
CA LEU A 238 -9.71 0.80 13.83
C LEU A 238 -8.33 0.41 14.36
N ILE A 239 -7.61 1.38 14.91
CA ILE A 239 -6.30 1.14 15.55
C ILE A 239 -6.44 1.55 17.01
N LYS A 240 -6.24 0.60 17.93
CA LYS A 240 -6.30 0.91 19.36
C LYS A 240 -5.05 1.66 19.81
N LYS A 241 -3.87 1.19 19.41
CA LYS A 241 -2.62 1.85 19.76
C LYS A 241 -1.64 1.90 18.60
N ALA A 242 -1.05 3.06 18.36
CA ALA A 242 0.05 3.26 17.42
C ALA A 242 1.22 3.95 18.12
N THR A 243 2.43 3.35 18.04
CA THR A 243 3.68 3.94 18.51
C THR A 243 4.65 4.02 17.34
N LEU A 244 4.88 5.22 16.85
CA LEU A 244 5.60 5.48 15.61
C LEU A 244 6.80 6.38 15.89
N SER A 245 7.96 5.99 15.40
CA SER A 245 9.19 6.77 15.59
C SER A 245 10.05 6.77 14.33
N ASN A 246 10.75 7.88 14.10
CA ASN A 246 11.67 8.04 12.98
C ASN A 246 10.97 7.83 11.62
N CYS A 247 9.86 8.55 11.39
CA CYS A 247 9.12 8.56 10.14
C CYS A 247 9.65 9.71 9.26
N GLY A 248 10.23 9.39 8.12
CA GLY A 248 10.92 10.37 7.25
C GLY A 248 9.99 11.45 6.72
N ASP A 249 8.75 11.10 6.39
CA ASP A 249 7.73 12.08 6.01
C ASP A 249 6.56 12.09 7.02
N LYS A 250 5.67 11.11 7.04
CA LYS A 250 4.49 11.15 7.90
C LYS A 250 4.47 10.03 8.94
N GLY A 251 4.03 10.36 10.14
CA GLY A 251 3.68 9.33 11.11
C GLY A 251 2.52 8.49 10.58
N ILE A 252 1.39 9.13 10.25
CA ILE A 252 0.26 8.47 9.61
C ILE A 252 -0.23 9.32 8.44
N SER A 253 -0.29 8.72 7.27
CA SER A 253 -0.84 9.26 6.03
C SER A 253 -2.19 8.61 5.76
N ILE A 254 -3.28 9.38 5.67
CA ILE A 254 -4.63 8.88 5.46
C ILE A 254 -5.19 9.50 4.18
N GLY A 255 -5.51 8.66 3.18
CA GLY A 255 -5.95 9.12 1.86
C GLY A 255 -7.23 8.46 1.35
N GLU A 256 -7.64 8.92 0.21
CA GLU A 256 -8.66 8.36 -0.68
C GLU A 256 -9.88 7.74 0.02
N LYS A 257 -10.71 8.59 0.65
CA LYS A 257 -11.97 8.18 1.33
C LYS A 257 -11.80 7.20 2.50
N SER A 258 -10.57 6.98 2.99
CA SER A 258 -10.34 6.13 4.16
C SER A 258 -11.04 6.67 5.39
N LYS A 259 -11.45 5.77 6.27
CA LYS A 259 -11.88 6.10 7.62
C LYS A 259 -10.90 5.48 8.61
N LEU A 260 -10.26 6.32 9.40
CA LEU A 260 -9.36 5.89 10.46
C LEU A 260 -9.92 6.32 11.81
N ASN A 261 -10.12 5.35 12.71
CA ASN A 261 -10.33 5.60 14.12
C ASN A 261 -9.09 5.13 14.88
N LEU A 262 -8.41 6.06 15.57
CA LEU A 262 -7.24 5.80 16.39
C LEU A 262 -7.58 6.13 17.86
N GLU A 263 -7.47 5.15 18.76
CA GLU A 263 -7.73 5.40 20.18
C GLU A 263 -6.53 6.09 20.84
N GLU A 264 -5.32 5.54 20.72
CA GLU A 264 -4.10 6.13 21.27
C GLU A 264 -2.96 6.15 20.24
N GLY A 265 -2.42 7.34 19.95
CA GLY A 265 -1.29 7.55 19.05
C GLY A 265 -0.12 8.24 19.75
N THR A 266 1.09 7.72 19.56
CA THR A 266 2.34 8.37 19.93
C THR A 266 3.25 8.42 18.70
N ILE A 267 3.63 9.63 18.28
CA ILE A 267 4.46 9.87 17.10
C ILE A 267 5.68 10.67 17.51
N PHE A 268 6.84 10.19 17.14
CA PHE A 268 8.12 10.76 17.53
C PHE A 268 9.05 10.88 16.32
N PHE A 269 9.55 12.06 16.02
CA PHE A 269 10.34 12.39 14.83
C PHE A 269 9.63 12.05 13.52
N SER A 270 8.89 13.04 13.00
CA SER A 270 8.31 12.98 11.65
C SER A 270 8.32 14.37 11.01
N ASN A 271 8.19 14.46 9.70
CA ASN A 271 7.92 15.74 9.06
C ASN A 271 6.47 16.18 9.38
N ILE A 272 5.50 15.28 9.22
CA ILE A 272 4.09 15.52 9.58
C ILE A 272 3.64 14.39 10.52
N GLY A 273 3.06 14.73 11.66
CA GLY A 273 2.52 13.73 12.58
C GLY A 273 1.38 12.95 11.95
N ILE A 274 0.26 13.60 11.66
CA ILE A 274 -0.87 13.00 10.93
C ILE A 274 -1.24 13.88 9.74
N ALA A 275 -1.32 13.28 8.55
CA ALA A 275 -1.81 13.90 7.33
C ALA A 275 -3.07 13.18 6.84
N SER A 276 -4.21 13.88 6.79
CA SER A 276 -5.44 13.39 6.19
C SER A 276 -5.68 14.10 4.87
N LYS A 277 -5.99 13.34 3.82
CA LYS A 277 -6.10 13.85 2.45
C LYS A 277 -7.27 13.19 1.70
N ASP A 278 -7.75 13.84 0.64
CA ASP A 278 -8.58 13.21 -0.39
C ASP A 278 -9.87 12.51 0.13
N SER A 279 -10.73 13.29 0.78
CA SER A 279 -12.01 12.85 1.37
C SER A 279 -11.88 11.87 2.54
N ALA A 280 -10.69 11.70 3.10
CA ALA A 280 -10.51 10.85 4.26
C ALA A 280 -11.11 11.48 5.54
N ILE A 281 -11.50 10.61 6.46
CA ILE A 281 -12.04 10.99 7.78
C ILE A 281 -11.17 10.31 8.85
N THR A 282 -10.52 11.13 9.66
CA THR A 282 -9.64 10.67 10.75
C THR A 282 -10.22 11.11 12.08
N LYS A 283 -10.41 10.16 12.99
CA LYS A 283 -10.82 10.41 14.38
C LYS A 283 -9.76 9.86 15.32
N VAL A 284 -9.32 10.67 16.27
CA VAL A 284 -8.30 10.30 17.25
C VAL A 284 -8.77 10.67 18.64
N GLN A 285 -8.73 9.74 19.59
CA GLN A 285 -9.11 10.03 20.97
C GLN A 285 -7.94 10.69 21.72
N LYS A 286 -6.75 10.08 21.68
CA LYS A 286 -5.56 10.61 22.36
C LYS A 286 -4.35 10.56 21.43
N LEU A 287 -3.71 11.71 21.26
CA LEU A 287 -2.57 11.85 20.36
C LEU A 287 -1.43 12.63 21.01
N GLN A 288 -0.27 12.01 21.07
CA GLN A 288 0.97 12.65 21.45
C GLN A 288 1.91 12.72 20.25
N ILE A 289 2.36 13.92 19.91
CA ILE A 289 3.31 14.17 18.82
C ILE A 289 4.49 14.94 19.36
N GLN A 290 5.70 14.47 19.09
CA GLN A 290 6.93 15.17 19.48
C GLN A 290 7.90 15.24 18.30
N GLN A 291 8.53 16.44 18.16
CA GLN A 291 9.57 16.69 17.16
C GLN A 291 9.10 16.43 15.72
N SER A 292 7.96 17.02 15.39
CA SER A 292 7.44 17.03 14.01
C SER A 292 7.39 18.47 13.50
N ASN A 293 7.66 18.70 12.23
CA ASN A 293 7.50 20.04 11.65
C ASN A 293 6.04 20.48 11.69
N ILE A 294 5.11 19.59 11.34
CA ILE A 294 3.66 19.81 11.36
C ILE A 294 3.01 18.72 12.21
N CYS A 295 2.18 19.11 13.19
CA CYS A 295 1.47 18.10 13.98
C CYS A 295 0.35 17.46 13.18
N LEU A 296 -0.58 18.26 12.66
CA LEU A 296 -1.74 17.80 11.90
C LEU A 296 -1.84 18.55 10.58
N SER A 297 -2.09 17.83 9.51
CA SER A 297 -2.33 18.40 8.18
C SER A 297 -3.56 17.80 7.53
N ALA A 298 -4.48 18.64 7.03
CA ALA A 298 -5.67 18.19 6.31
C ALA A 298 -5.77 18.94 4.98
N TYR A 299 -5.82 18.21 3.87
CA TYR A 299 -5.81 18.83 2.56
C TYR A 299 -6.41 17.94 1.46
N LYS A 300 -6.74 18.57 0.35
CA LYS A 300 -7.09 17.92 -0.91
C LYS A 300 -5.83 17.80 -1.77
N LYS A 301 -5.39 16.59 -2.06
CA LYS A 301 -4.24 16.32 -2.94
C LYS A 301 -4.69 16.05 -4.38
N LYS A 302 -5.69 15.20 -4.56
CA LYS A 302 -6.16 14.72 -5.87
C LYS A 302 -7.45 15.43 -6.28
N ARG A 303 -7.55 15.74 -7.58
CA ARG A 303 -8.67 16.54 -8.11
C ARG A 303 -10.03 15.87 -7.97
N GLU A 304 -10.08 14.55 -8.08
CA GLU A 304 -11.29 13.72 -8.03
C GLU A 304 -11.89 13.56 -6.63
N PHE A 305 -11.18 13.98 -5.58
CA PHE A 305 -11.66 13.91 -4.20
C PHE A 305 -12.02 15.28 -3.63
N SER A 306 -12.75 15.29 -2.55
CA SER A 306 -12.99 16.47 -1.70
C SER A 306 -11.87 16.65 -0.69
N GLY A 307 -11.94 17.70 0.13
CA GLY A 307 -11.09 17.88 1.30
C GLY A 307 -11.34 16.80 2.36
N SER A 308 -10.41 16.69 3.28
CA SER A 308 -10.41 15.70 4.35
C SER A 308 -10.81 16.30 5.71
N LYS A 309 -11.03 15.43 6.69
CA LYS A 309 -11.41 15.87 8.06
C LYS A 309 -10.56 15.15 9.10
N ILE A 310 -10.07 15.89 10.08
CA ILE A 310 -9.40 15.35 11.27
C ILE A 310 -10.14 15.83 12.50
N PHE A 311 -10.50 14.91 13.38
CA PHE A 311 -11.07 15.18 14.70
C PHE A 311 -10.15 14.58 15.76
N VAL A 312 -9.67 15.40 16.70
CA VAL A 312 -8.82 14.96 17.81
C VAL A 312 -9.44 15.38 19.11
N GLU A 313 -9.66 14.46 20.03
CA GLU A 313 -10.23 14.76 21.34
C GLU A 313 -9.15 15.32 22.28
N ASN A 314 -8.01 14.68 22.37
CA ASN A 314 -6.90 15.08 23.22
C ASN A 314 -5.59 15.13 22.41
N LEU A 315 -5.07 16.33 22.18
CA LEU A 315 -3.82 16.55 21.46
C LEU A 315 -2.73 17.12 22.37
N ASP A 316 -1.66 16.37 22.59
CA ASP A 316 -0.41 16.87 23.14
C ASP A 316 0.65 16.90 22.02
N CYS A 317 0.93 18.08 21.48
CA CYS A 317 1.94 18.27 20.45
C CYS A 317 3.05 19.18 20.97
N LYS A 318 4.30 18.68 20.93
CA LYS A 318 5.49 19.38 21.46
C LYS A 318 6.59 19.45 20.42
N LYS A 319 7.40 20.53 20.47
CA LYS A 319 8.54 20.76 19.57
C LYS A 319 8.15 20.69 18.09
N TYR A 320 7.18 21.50 17.69
CA TYR A 320 6.68 21.62 16.31
C TYR A 320 6.93 23.03 15.75
N LYS A 321 6.88 23.17 14.43
CA LYS A 321 6.84 24.48 13.74
C LYS A 321 5.41 24.96 13.51
N ILE A 322 4.53 24.04 13.06
CA ILE A 322 3.13 24.32 12.73
C ILE A 322 2.25 23.31 13.45
N LYS A 323 1.32 23.78 14.30
CA LYS A 323 0.39 22.88 15.00
C LYS A 323 -0.63 22.27 14.05
N THR A 324 -1.24 23.08 13.19
CA THR A 324 -2.24 22.63 12.22
C THR A 324 -2.03 23.32 10.88
N LYS A 325 -2.08 22.54 9.79
CA LYS A 325 -2.08 23.03 8.42
C LYS A 325 -3.31 22.50 7.69
N VAL A 326 -4.14 23.41 7.17
CA VAL A 326 -5.40 23.04 6.56
C VAL A 326 -5.63 23.87 5.29
N ASP A 327 -6.14 23.22 4.23
CA ASP A 327 -6.57 23.94 3.03
C ASP A 327 -8.04 24.38 3.11
N LYS A 328 -8.51 25.13 2.13
CA LYS A 328 -9.89 25.65 2.09
C LYS A 328 -10.98 24.59 1.94
N PHE A 329 -10.65 23.35 1.63
CA PHE A 329 -11.59 22.26 1.39
C PHE A 329 -11.69 21.30 2.59
N SER A 330 -10.77 21.41 3.52
CA SER A 330 -10.58 20.43 4.60
C SER A 330 -10.86 21.03 5.97
N LYS A 331 -10.93 20.20 7.00
CA LYS A 331 -11.23 20.66 8.37
C LYS A 331 -10.39 19.91 9.40
N ILE A 332 -9.93 20.62 10.42
CA ILE A 332 -9.31 20.05 11.64
C ILE A 332 -10.08 20.58 12.83
N GLU A 333 -10.55 19.70 13.69
CA GLU A 333 -11.19 20.02 14.96
C GLU A 333 -10.41 19.37 16.11
N ILE A 334 -10.07 20.14 17.11
CA ILE A 334 -9.40 19.70 18.34
C ILE A 334 -10.28 20.15 19.51
N LYS A 335 -10.64 19.22 20.39
CA LYS A 335 -11.38 19.50 21.62
C LYS A 335 -10.43 19.92 22.74
#